data_f746a578fb75cf0ab98e0a74f7810bff
#
_entry.id   f746a578fb75cf0ab98e0a74f7810bff
#
_cell.length_a   1.000
_cell.length_b   1.000
_cell.length_c   1.000
_cell.angle_alpha   90.00
_cell.angle_beta   90.00
_cell.angle_gamma   90.00
#
_symmetry.space_group_name_H-M   'P 1'
#
loop_
_entity.id
_entity.type
_entity.pdbx_description
1 polymer ?
#
loop_
_entity_poly.entity_id
_entity_poly.type
_entity_poly.pdbx_seq_one_letter_code
_entity_poly.pdbx_strand_id
1 'polypeptide(L)'
;MKRCLLYILCCFGVVQLSAQPADNIRNSFVKAETFYKSGDIDEACRILEENLSSFQGTMHTEACRLAALCCLALDRFPEAEKYVSLLLKDEPYYYISLQDPERFADMVRKHRETKVTLVTASQQVETPEEAPVPVTLITEEMIRAIHARCLRDVLIAYVPGISGLSSNEEMNLAMRGVYSPEQENILIMQDGQRLNSYITNAVSPDYGISLAKVKQIEVLRGPASSLYGSVALTAVINIVTKDGVDVRNGSISVSAGNRGQLAADLLLGKHDMNMDFMAWFSLYRATGESVFVPAEKQYALYPRDGFIRLDNYSGFPAMDGGIKLQRGNLLFSFSMNYAKKRQPYSMWLFSSPYSYERFRTFDGSGPGYSRWSAREQAVYSRTWQRITFSTAFYTDWNKNVHYETSGDTLQDYPIFPNYDYQPIIYPTRGAFQYIRWMDFNVGFNGRVNYAYDWGKLGKGNMLGGVEWNRYTLYDSEYLEGMNFKEIVRTWIEKRLYTGHEMNTDAFLQIKHNLHKNWIVNAGIRYDYKRRSNKRTLQAFSPRLSLIYLRNGLNIKASYSRAFVDAPYYYRNNEMDTYSGGENLQAEYLSSYQVTCAYHHSPSHIDVECNLFYNRAS
;
A
#
# COMPACT_ATOMS: atom_id res chain seq x y z
N MET A 1 -5.79 -29.47 7.21
CA MET A 1 -4.45 -28.92 7.51
C MET A 1 -3.27 -29.80 7.09
N LYS A 2 -3.33 -31.14 7.12
CA LYS A 2 -2.16 -32.01 6.73
C LYS A 2 -1.93 -32.23 5.23
N ARG A 3 -2.85 -31.85 4.34
CA ARG A 3 -2.72 -32.02 2.87
C ARG A 3 -2.23 -30.79 2.11
N CYS A 4 -2.23 -29.61 2.70
CA CYS A 4 -1.72 -28.38 2.05
C CYS A 4 -0.21 -28.19 2.21
N LEU A 5 0.43 -28.83 3.20
CA LEU A 5 1.88 -28.71 3.41
C LEU A 5 2.72 -29.47 2.38
N LEU A 6 2.13 -30.44 1.69
CA LEU A 6 2.87 -31.29 0.73
C LEU A 6 3.04 -30.65 -0.65
N TYR A 7 2.20 -29.68 -1.01
CA TYR A 7 2.31 -28.99 -2.30
C TYR A 7 3.33 -27.84 -2.32
N ILE A 8 3.69 -27.30 -1.16
CA ILE A 8 4.70 -26.23 -1.05
C ILE A 8 6.12 -26.77 -1.19
N LEU A 9 6.36 -28.03 -0.85
CA LEU A 9 7.69 -28.67 -0.95
C LEU A 9 8.06 -29.17 -2.35
N CYS A 10 7.11 -29.30 -3.26
CA CYS A 10 7.39 -29.77 -4.63
C CYS A 10 7.83 -28.67 -5.62
N CYS A 11 7.76 -27.39 -5.28
CA CYS A 11 8.20 -26.29 -6.16
C CYS A 11 9.69 -25.91 -5.99
N PHE A 12 10.44 -26.54 -5.09
CA PHE A 12 11.88 -26.32 -4.91
C PHE A 12 12.77 -27.32 -5.65
N GLY A 13 12.28 -27.90 -6.73
CA GLY A 13 13.05 -28.75 -7.64
C GLY A 13 14.00 -27.93 -8.51
N VAL A 14 15.23 -27.75 -8.03
CA VAL A 14 16.50 -27.62 -8.76
C VAL A 14 16.45 -26.97 -10.15
N VAL A 15 16.77 -25.68 -10.21
CA VAL A 15 17.44 -25.10 -11.39
C VAL A 15 18.94 -24.98 -11.05
N GLN A 16 19.70 -25.98 -11.41
CA GLN A 16 21.16 -25.84 -11.57
C GLN A 16 21.40 -25.02 -12.84
N LEU A 17 21.60 -23.72 -12.70
CA LEU A 17 22.12 -22.85 -13.76
C LEU A 17 23.63 -22.71 -13.57
N SER A 18 24.35 -22.99 -14.62
CA SER A 18 25.79 -22.93 -14.78
C SER A 18 26.43 -21.64 -14.21
N ALA A 19 27.31 -21.80 -13.22
CA ALA A 19 27.88 -20.76 -12.36
C ALA A 19 29.22 -20.18 -12.92
N GLN A 20 29.55 -20.31 -14.19
CA GLN A 20 30.89 -19.92 -14.68
C GLN A 20 31.13 -18.42 -15.02
N PRO A 21 30.16 -17.58 -15.44
CA PRO A 21 30.45 -16.15 -15.63
C PRO A 21 30.35 -15.31 -14.34
N ALA A 22 29.60 -15.74 -13.34
CA ALA A 22 29.34 -14.95 -12.11
C ALA A 22 30.58 -14.87 -11.19
N ASP A 23 31.40 -15.91 -11.15
CA ASP A 23 32.58 -15.95 -10.28
C ASP A 23 33.68 -15.00 -10.74
N ASN A 24 33.87 -14.82 -12.04
CA ASN A 24 34.87 -13.90 -12.58
C ASN A 24 34.52 -12.41 -12.30
N ILE A 25 33.24 -12.08 -12.43
CA ILE A 25 32.73 -10.71 -12.18
C ILE A 25 32.84 -10.37 -10.69
N ARG A 26 32.47 -11.31 -9.82
CA ARG A 26 32.62 -11.15 -8.37
C ARG A 26 34.08 -11.02 -7.95
N ASN A 27 34.98 -11.80 -8.55
CA ASN A 27 36.40 -11.73 -8.29
C ASN A 27 36.99 -10.37 -8.70
N SER A 28 36.53 -9.76 -9.80
CA SER A 28 36.93 -8.41 -10.22
C SER A 28 36.53 -7.36 -9.20
N PHE A 29 35.33 -7.43 -8.63
CA PHE A 29 34.91 -6.50 -7.59
C PHE A 29 35.72 -6.66 -6.30
N VAL A 30 35.91 -7.88 -5.80
CA VAL A 30 36.70 -8.18 -4.60
C VAL A 30 38.16 -7.70 -4.78
N LYS A 31 38.70 -7.86 -5.99
CA LYS A 31 40.06 -7.38 -6.32
C LYS A 31 40.13 -5.85 -6.26
N ALA A 32 39.15 -5.14 -6.83
CA ALA A 32 39.08 -3.68 -6.74
C ALA A 32 38.94 -3.19 -5.29
N GLU A 33 38.09 -3.86 -4.49
CA GLU A 33 37.97 -3.54 -3.05
C GLU A 33 39.25 -3.77 -2.27
N THR A 34 40.02 -4.79 -2.63
CA THR A 34 41.32 -5.07 -2.03
C THR A 34 42.32 -3.99 -2.34
N PHE A 35 42.41 -3.54 -3.60
CA PHE A 35 43.30 -2.44 -4.02
C PHE A 35 42.90 -1.12 -3.35
N TYR A 36 41.59 -0.82 -3.25
CA TYR A 36 41.14 0.35 -2.52
C TYR A 36 41.59 0.33 -1.04
N LYS A 37 41.43 -0.81 -0.34
CA LYS A 37 41.87 -0.97 1.05
C LYS A 37 43.38 -0.93 1.24
N SER A 38 44.15 -1.32 0.24
CA SER A 38 45.62 -1.22 0.26
C SER A 38 46.17 0.15 -0.13
N GLY A 39 45.30 1.08 -0.57
CA GLY A 39 45.68 2.43 -0.96
C GLY A 39 46.08 2.56 -2.43
N ASP A 40 46.00 1.51 -3.23
CA ASP A 40 46.23 1.54 -4.68
C ASP A 40 44.92 1.94 -5.40
N ILE A 41 44.60 3.23 -5.27
CA ILE A 41 43.31 3.78 -5.70
C ILE A 41 43.16 3.80 -7.21
N ASP A 42 44.26 4.08 -7.94
CA ASP A 42 44.24 4.12 -9.40
C ASP A 42 43.89 2.75 -10.00
N GLU A 43 44.49 1.68 -9.49
CA GLU A 43 44.22 0.32 -9.96
C GLU A 43 42.81 -0.15 -9.58
N ALA A 44 42.33 0.21 -8.39
CA ALA A 44 40.95 -0.03 -7.98
C ALA A 44 39.97 0.65 -8.93
N CYS A 45 40.17 1.93 -9.24
CA CYS A 45 39.34 2.71 -10.16
C CYS A 45 39.32 2.09 -11.56
N ARG A 46 40.48 1.72 -12.11
CA ARG A 46 40.61 1.10 -13.42
C ARG A 46 39.84 -0.21 -13.53
N ILE A 47 39.95 -1.10 -12.55
CA ILE A 47 39.21 -2.37 -12.52
C ILE A 47 37.72 -2.15 -12.49
N LEU A 48 37.22 -1.17 -11.72
CA LEU A 48 35.81 -0.84 -11.64
C LEU A 48 35.30 -0.27 -12.95
N GLU A 49 36.02 0.66 -13.59
CA GLU A 49 35.65 1.26 -14.86
C GLU A 49 35.55 0.22 -15.99
N GLU A 50 36.51 -0.70 -16.09
CA GLU A 50 36.56 -1.75 -17.11
C GLU A 50 35.39 -2.76 -16.96
N ASN A 51 34.93 -3.00 -15.75
CA ASN A 51 33.97 -4.04 -15.46
C ASN A 51 32.58 -3.50 -15.07
N LEU A 52 32.37 -2.18 -15.00
CA LEU A 52 31.16 -1.57 -14.48
C LEU A 52 29.88 -2.06 -15.19
N SER A 53 29.92 -2.17 -16.51
CA SER A 53 28.80 -2.64 -17.33
C SER A 53 28.45 -4.12 -17.12
N SER A 54 29.35 -4.88 -16.51
CA SER A 54 29.18 -6.31 -16.23
C SER A 54 28.56 -6.57 -14.87
N PHE A 55 28.65 -5.61 -13.94
CA PHE A 55 27.99 -5.70 -12.64
C PHE A 55 26.48 -5.51 -12.78
N GLN A 56 25.69 -6.21 -11.97
CA GLN A 56 24.22 -6.16 -12.01
C GLN A 56 23.64 -6.14 -10.59
N GLY A 57 22.47 -5.50 -10.41
CA GLY A 57 21.75 -5.42 -9.13
C GLY A 57 22.59 -4.73 -8.04
N THR A 58 22.57 -5.26 -6.84
CA THR A 58 23.30 -4.71 -5.68
C THR A 58 24.80 -4.60 -5.89
N MET A 59 25.38 -5.47 -6.72
CA MET A 59 26.81 -5.41 -7.05
C MET A 59 27.15 -4.19 -7.92
N HIS A 60 26.25 -3.78 -8.82
CA HIS A 60 26.44 -2.56 -9.61
C HIS A 60 26.38 -1.32 -8.72
N THR A 61 25.46 -1.28 -7.77
CA THR A 61 25.34 -0.21 -6.78
C THR A 61 26.62 -0.07 -5.94
N GLU A 62 27.12 -1.18 -5.40
CA GLU A 62 28.38 -1.17 -4.61
C GLU A 62 29.61 -0.83 -5.48
N ALA A 63 29.62 -1.25 -6.73
CA ALA A 63 30.69 -0.88 -7.66
C ALA A 63 30.66 0.63 -7.98
N CYS A 64 29.49 1.21 -8.21
CA CYS A 64 29.33 2.65 -8.38
C CYS A 64 29.75 3.43 -7.12
N ARG A 65 29.39 2.94 -5.93
CA ARG A 65 29.86 3.52 -4.67
C ARG A 65 31.38 3.53 -4.56
N LEU A 66 32.00 2.37 -4.76
CA LEU A 66 33.44 2.23 -4.63
C LEU A 66 34.19 3.07 -5.71
N ALA A 67 33.65 3.11 -6.93
CA ALA A 67 34.20 3.96 -8.00
C ALA A 67 34.11 5.46 -7.66
N ALA A 68 32.96 5.89 -7.09
CA ALA A 68 32.83 7.28 -6.60
C ALA A 68 33.87 7.61 -5.50
N LEU A 69 34.05 6.68 -4.55
CA LEU A 69 35.05 6.84 -3.48
C LEU A 69 36.49 6.89 -4.04
N CYS A 70 36.82 6.05 -5.03
CA CYS A 70 38.12 6.10 -5.73
C CYS A 70 38.31 7.45 -6.42
N CYS A 71 37.31 7.91 -7.18
CA CYS A 71 37.38 9.20 -7.87
C CYS A 71 37.55 10.39 -6.90
N LEU A 72 36.85 10.35 -5.75
CA LEU A 72 37.00 11.37 -4.70
C LEU A 72 38.39 11.37 -4.06
N ALA A 73 38.97 10.18 -3.85
CA ALA A 73 40.33 10.05 -3.32
C ALA A 73 41.39 10.57 -4.31
N LEU A 74 41.09 10.54 -5.62
CA LEU A 74 41.93 11.05 -6.71
C LEU A 74 41.59 12.51 -7.10
N ASP A 75 40.69 13.20 -6.33
CA ASP A 75 40.18 14.55 -6.64
C ASP A 75 39.51 14.68 -8.03
N ARG A 76 38.99 13.58 -8.58
CA ARG A 76 38.25 13.53 -9.86
C ARG A 76 36.73 13.75 -9.61
N PHE A 77 36.36 14.98 -9.25
CA PHE A 77 34.98 15.32 -8.85
C PHE A 77 33.93 15.07 -9.94
N PRO A 78 34.13 15.41 -11.24
CA PRO A 78 33.11 15.17 -12.27
C PRO A 78 32.82 13.68 -12.47
N GLU A 79 33.84 12.82 -12.40
CA GLU A 79 33.69 11.38 -12.50
C GLU A 79 33.00 10.81 -11.26
N ALA A 80 33.33 11.30 -10.06
CA ALA A 80 32.64 10.93 -8.82
C ALA A 80 31.15 11.26 -8.89
N GLU A 81 30.77 12.46 -9.36
CA GLU A 81 29.40 12.87 -9.58
C GLU A 81 28.68 11.93 -10.56
N LYS A 82 29.34 11.49 -11.63
CA LYS A 82 28.79 10.51 -12.56
C LYS A 82 28.45 9.18 -11.86
N TYR A 83 29.36 8.65 -11.04
CA TYR A 83 29.14 7.39 -10.33
C TYR A 83 28.10 7.52 -9.22
N VAL A 84 28.03 8.62 -8.50
CA VAL A 84 26.95 8.93 -7.56
C VAL A 84 25.60 9.03 -8.28
N SER A 85 25.57 9.62 -9.47
CA SER A 85 24.34 9.66 -10.29
C SER A 85 23.88 8.27 -10.75
N LEU A 86 24.82 7.37 -11.09
CA LEU A 86 24.51 5.98 -11.43
C LEU A 86 24.05 5.20 -10.20
N LEU A 87 24.72 5.36 -9.08
CA LEU A 87 24.35 4.78 -7.78
C LEU A 87 22.91 5.17 -7.39
N LEU A 88 22.59 6.47 -7.44
CA LEU A 88 21.26 6.97 -7.11
C LEU A 88 20.19 6.65 -8.16
N LYS A 89 20.59 6.27 -9.37
CA LYS A 89 19.66 5.72 -10.38
C LYS A 89 19.24 4.30 -10.04
N ASP A 90 20.17 3.49 -9.54
CA ASP A 90 19.87 2.11 -9.11
C ASP A 90 19.25 2.07 -7.72
N GLU A 91 19.71 2.95 -6.83
CA GLU A 91 19.25 3.05 -5.45
C GLU A 91 19.01 4.52 -5.06
N PRO A 92 17.83 5.07 -5.41
CA PRO A 92 17.52 6.50 -5.19
C PRO A 92 17.62 6.96 -3.73
N TYR A 93 17.46 6.03 -2.79
CA TYR A 93 17.51 6.26 -1.33
C TYR A 93 18.76 5.66 -0.68
N TYR A 94 19.83 5.51 -1.46
CA TYR A 94 21.10 4.99 -0.96
C TYR A 94 21.43 5.55 0.43
N TYR A 95 21.66 4.68 1.40
CA TYR A 95 21.98 5.10 2.77
C TYR A 95 23.45 5.47 2.89
N ILE A 96 23.71 6.71 3.34
CA ILE A 96 25.05 7.22 3.63
C ILE A 96 25.56 6.58 4.92
N SER A 97 26.70 5.89 4.86
CA SER A 97 27.36 5.25 5.98
C SER A 97 28.04 6.25 6.92
N LEU A 98 28.04 5.96 8.23
CA LEU A 98 28.94 6.67 9.16
C LEU A 98 30.43 6.48 8.82
N GLN A 99 30.75 5.47 8.02
CA GLN A 99 32.10 5.19 7.55
C GLN A 99 32.38 5.84 6.17
N ASP A 100 31.35 6.39 5.52
CA ASP A 100 31.54 7.08 4.24
C ASP A 100 32.21 8.44 4.51
N PRO A 101 33.20 8.83 3.69
CA PRO A 101 33.82 10.16 3.78
C PRO A 101 32.77 11.25 3.63
N GLU A 102 32.89 12.35 4.38
CA GLU A 102 31.91 13.46 4.37
C GLU A 102 31.74 14.04 2.96
N ARG A 103 32.84 14.13 2.17
CA ARG A 103 32.78 14.57 0.75
C ARG A 103 31.87 13.71 -0.12
N PHE A 104 31.87 12.38 0.12
CA PHE A 104 30.95 11.47 -0.58
C PHE A 104 29.52 11.63 -0.08
N ALA A 105 29.35 11.74 1.22
CA ALA A 105 28.05 11.98 1.85
C ALA A 105 27.38 13.26 1.33
N ASP A 106 28.14 14.36 1.25
CA ASP A 106 27.64 15.64 0.72
C ASP A 106 27.28 15.55 -0.77
N MET A 107 28.08 14.84 -1.56
CA MET A 107 27.79 14.62 -2.97
C MET A 107 26.50 13.80 -3.16
N VAL A 108 26.31 12.75 -2.38
CA VAL A 108 25.08 11.93 -2.38
C VAL A 108 23.88 12.77 -1.94
N ARG A 109 24.00 13.57 -0.85
CA ARG A 109 22.93 14.47 -0.38
C ARG A 109 22.54 15.47 -1.47
N LYS A 110 23.51 16.16 -2.05
CA LYS A 110 23.30 17.15 -3.13
C LYS A 110 22.61 16.54 -4.36
N HIS A 111 23.01 15.34 -4.78
CA HIS A 111 22.38 14.65 -5.91
C HIS A 111 21.01 14.09 -5.56
N ARG A 112 20.77 13.71 -4.30
CA ARG A 112 19.46 13.25 -3.82
C ARG A 112 18.44 14.41 -3.77
N GLU A 113 18.84 15.58 -3.31
CA GLU A 113 17.99 16.78 -3.31
C GLU A 113 17.57 17.17 -4.73
N THR A 114 18.36 16.81 -5.75
CA THR A 114 18.07 17.09 -7.16
C THR A 114 17.27 16.00 -7.89
N LYS A 115 17.15 14.77 -7.37
CA LYS A 115 16.45 13.65 -8.08
C LYS A 115 15.74 12.68 -7.13
N VAL A 116 14.71 13.15 -6.49
CA VAL A 116 13.75 12.26 -5.82
C VAL A 116 13.00 11.45 -6.87
N THR A 117 13.02 10.13 -6.77
CA THR A 117 12.35 9.23 -7.75
C THR A 117 11.19 8.47 -7.13
N LEU A 118 10.22 8.16 -7.96
CA LEU A 118 9.04 7.37 -7.64
C LEU A 118 8.78 6.33 -8.74
N VAL A 119 8.02 5.31 -8.42
CA VAL A 119 7.67 4.22 -9.36
C VAL A 119 6.18 4.14 -9.63
N THR A 120 5.36 4.57 -8.69
CA THR A 120 3.91 4.34 -8.72
C THR A 120 3.20 5.05 -9.88
N ALA A 121 3.65 6.24 -10.30
CA ALA A 121 2.89 7.04 -11.28
C ALA A 121 2.87 6.46 -12.69
N SER A 122 3.91 5.72 -13.09
CA SER A 122 3.99 5.11 -14.43
C SER A 122 4.49 3.66 -14.40
N GLN A 123 4.66 3.08 -13.20
CA GLN A 123 5.30 1.78 -12.98
C GLN A 123 6.74 1.72 -13.54
N GLN A 124 7.40 2.87 -13.59
CA GLN A 124 8.79 3.07 -14.01
C GLN A 124 9.43 4.09 -13.09
N VAL A 125 10.75 4.00 -12.93
CA VAL A 125 11.49 5.00 -12.15
C VAL A 125 11.43 6.34 -12.86
N GLU A 126 10.82 7.33 -12.22
CA GLU A 126 10.68 8.69 -12.76
C GLU A 126 10.71 9.72 -11.62
N THR A 127 10.87 10.98 -11.95
CA THR A 127 10.76 12.07 -10.96
C THR A 127 9.29 12.51 -10.81
N PRO A 128 8.91 13.15 -9.69
CA PRO A 128 7.57 13.71 -9.51
C PRO A 128 7.16 14.68 -10.62
N GLU A 129 8.14 15.42 -11.19
CA GLU A 129 7.92 16.37 -12.28
C GLU A 129 7.51 15.67 -13.58
N GLU A 130 8.08 14.49 -13.85
CA GLU A 130 7.82 13.69 -15.06
C GLU A 130 6.57 12.82 -14.95
N ALA A 131 6.02 12.67 -13.74
CA ALA A 131 4.82 11.88 -13.49
C ALA A 131 3.60 12.47 -14.22
N PRO A 132 2.75 11.61 -14.83
CA PRO A 132 1.61 12.06 -15.66
C PRO A 132 0.47 12.68 -14.86
N VAL A 133 0.48 12.54 -13.54
CA VAL A 133 -0.48 13.09 -12.58
C VAL A 133 0.25 13.77 -11.43
N PRO A 134 -0.40 14.66 -10.66
CA PRO A 134 0.20 15.19 -9.43
C PRO A 134 0.53 14.07 -8.45
N VAL A 135 1.73 14.10 -7.91
CA VAL A 135 2.22 13.12 -6.95
C VAL A 135 2.65 13.83 -5.67
N THR A 136 2.35 13.24 -4.53
CA THR A 136 2.94 13.60 -3.25
C THR A 136 3.85 12.46 -2.82
N LEU A 137 5.11 12.77 -2.59
CA LEU A 137 6.07 11.84 -2.02
C LEU A 137 6.32 12.22 -0.56
N ILE A 138 6.23 11.24 0.32
CA ILE A 138 6.40 11.41 1.77
C ILE A 138 7.55 10.52 2.20
N THR A 139 8.63 11.12 2.68
CA THR A 139 9.82 10.39 3.12
C THR A 139 9.72 9.92 4.57
N GLU A 140 10.61 9.04 4.98
CA GLU A 140 10.71 8.59 6.37
C GLU A 140 10.92 9.77 7.35
N GLU A 141 11.74 10.75 6.96
CA GLU A 141 12.03 11.94 7.77
C GLU A 141 10.75 12.78 7.98
N MET A 142 9.92 12.94 6.94
CA MET A 142 8.64 13.64 7.04
C MET A 142 7.68 12.90 7.98
N ILE A 143 7.61 11.56 7.89
CA ILE A 143 6.78 10.73 8.79
C ILE A 143 7.22 10.91 10.24
N ARG A 144 8.52 10.89 10.50
CA ARG A 144 9.10 11.08 11.84
C ARG A 144 8.86 12.50 12.37
N ALA A 145 8.95 13.51 11.52
CA ALA A 145 8.82 14.92 11.90
C ALA A 145 7.46 15.26 12.53
N ILE A 146 6.39 14.61 12.10
CA ILE A 146 5.04 14.81 12.66
C ILE A 146 4.67 13.81 13.75
N HIS A 147 5.57 12.89 14.10
CA HIS A 147 5.29 11.82 15.05
C HIS A 147 3.99 11.05 14.72
N ALA A 148 3.78 10.76 13.43
CA ALA A 148 2.60 10.04 12.95
C ALA A 148 2.45 8.69 13.63
N ARG A 149 1.23 8.33 14.00
CA ARG A 149 0.92 7.07 14.70
C ARG A 149 0.42 6.00 13.74
N CYS A 150 -0.21 6.39 12.65
CA CYS A 150 -0.77 5.50 11.64
C CYS A 150 -0.70 6.15 10.25
N LEU A 151 -0.99 5.38 9.22
CA LEU A 151 -0.99 5.84 7.83
C LEU A 151 -1.93 7.03 7.60
N ARG A 152 -3.11 7.03 8.23
CA ARG A 152 -4.07 8.13 8.14
C ARG A 152 -3.48 9.47 8.57
N ASP A 153 -2.75 9.50 9.70
CA ASP A 153 -2.13 10.73 10.21
C ASP A 153 -1.15 11.33 9.19
N VAL A 154 -0.34 10.47 8.57
CA VAL A 154 0.63 10.87 7.53
C VAL A 154 -0.06 11.47 6.31
N LEU A 155 -1.10 10.80 5.83
CA LEU A 155 -1.80 11.21 4.61
C LEU A 155 -2.54 12.54 4.79
N ILE A 156 -3.20 12.73 5.94
CA ILE A 156 -3.89 14.00 6.26
C ILE A 156 -2.89 15.15 6.37
N ALA A 157 -1.72 14.91 6.93
CA ALA A 157 -0.71 15.96 7.13
C ALA A 157 -0.07 16.43 5.82
N TYR A 158 0.18 15.52 4.88
CA TYR A 158 1.03 15.81 3.73
C TYR A 158 0.34 15.75 2.36
N VAL A 159 -0.85 15.17 2.25
CA VAL A 159 -1.49 14.98 0.94
C VAL A 159 -2.60 16.02 0.73
N PRO A 160 -2.40 17.00 -0.17
CA PRO A 160 -3.44 17.97 -0.49
C PRO A 160 -4.72 17.32 -1.01
N GLY A 161 -5.86 17.68 -0.41
CA GLY A 161 -7.18 17.17 -0.79
C GLY A 161 -7.58 15.85 -0.14
N ILE A 162 -6.74 15.27 0.73
CA ILE A 162 -7.15 14.17 1.61
C ILE A 162 -7.78 14.72 2.88
N SER A 163 -8.87 14.08 3.30
CA SER A 163 -9.55 14.32 4.57
C SER A 163 -9.75 13.01 5.30
N GLY A 164 -9.51 13.00 6.59
CA GLY A 164 -9.75 11.84 7.44
C GLY A 164 -11.20 11.80 7.91
N LEU A 165 -11.79 10.63 7.87
CA LEU A 165 -13.11 10.34 8.38
C LEU A 165 -13.00 9.19 9.39
N SER A 166 -13.89 9.17 10.37
CA SER A 166 -14.01 8.06 11.32
C SER A 166 -15.44 7.57 11.33
N SER A 167 -15.61 6.29 11.03
CA SER A 167 -16.84 5.56 11.33
C SER A 167 -16.67 4.80 12.65
N ASN A 168 -17.72 4.11 13.10
CA ASN A 168 -17.67 3.31 14.32
C ASN A 168 -16.57 2.26 14.30
N GLU A 169 -16.24 1.75 13.14
CA GLU A 169 -15.45 0.55 12.95
C GLU A 169 -14.10 0.82 12.31
N GLU A 170 -14.03 1.73 11.35
CA GLU A 170 -12.84 1.95 10.55
C GLU A 170 -12.41 3.42 10.49
N MET A 171 -11.12 3.61 10.23
CA MET A 171 -10.56 4.88 9.82
C MET A 171 -10.65 4.98 8.31
N ASN A 172 -11.34 5.99 7.81
CA ASN A 172 -11.55 6.22 6.39
C ASN A 172 -10.86 7.48 5.89
N LEU A 173 -10.68 7.55 4.58
CA LEU A 173 -10.13 8.69 3.87
C LEU A 173 -11.09 9.11 2.75
N ALA A 174 -11.22 10.42 2.56
CA ALA A 174 -11.83 11.01 1.38
C ALA A 174 -10.76 11.69 0.55
N MET A 175 -10.88 11.66 -0.77
CA MET A 175 -10.00 12.39 -1.67
C MET A 175 -10.81 13.39 -2.50
N ARG A 176 -10.48 14.70 -2.38
CA ARG A 176 -11.16 15.78 -3.11
C ARG A 176 -12.68 15.77 -2.95
N GLY A 177 -13.16 15.48 -1.73
CA GLY A 177 -14.58 15.43 -1.40
C GLY A 177 -15.30 14.14 -1.86
N VAL A 178 -14.64 13.24 -2.56
CA VAL A 178 -15.20 11.93 -2.91
C VAL A 178 -14.97 10.96 -1.75
N TYR A 179 -16.05 10.43 -1.23
CA TYR A 179 -16.10 9.59 -0.05
C TYR A 179 -16.93 8.32 -0.31
N SER A 180 -16.54 7.22 0.27
CA SER A 180 -17.36 6.01 0.44
C SER A 180 -17.27 5.51 1.87
N PRO A 181 -18.31 4.86 2.42
CA PRO A 181 -18.31 4.39 3.82
C PRO A 181 -17.16 3.45 4.15
N GLU A 182 -16.71 2.64 3.20
CA GLU A 182 -15.80 1.52 3.39
C GLU A 182 -14.40 1.73 2.77
N GLN A 183 -14.00 2.97 2.44
CA GLN A 183 -12.68 3.26 1.83
C GLN A 183 -12.47 2.60 0.45
N GLU A 184 -13.48 2.49 -0.38
CA GLU A 184 -13.49 1.71 -1.62
C GLU A 184 -12.87 2.43 -2.83
N ASN A 185 -12.63 3.73 -2.72
CA ASN A 185 -12.28 4.62 -3.84
C ASN A 185 -10.79 4.96 -3.91
N ILE A 186 -10.01 4.51 -2.94
CA ILE A 186 -8.56 4.73 -2.84
C ILE A 186 -7.85 3.38 -2.78
N LEU A 187 -6.98 3.13 -3.76
CA LEU A 187 -6.14 1.94 -3.75
C LEU A 187 -4.95 2.16 -2.82
N ILE A 188 -4.78 1.28 -1.83
CA ILE A 188 -3.60 1.25 -0.97
C ILE A 188 -2.80 0.00 -1.28
N MET A 189 -1.50 0.16 -1.49
CA MET A 189 -0.57 -0.91 -1.82
C MET A 189 0.63 -0.91 -0.86
N GLN A 190 1.29 -2.04 -0.75
CA GLN A 190 2.62 -2.18 -0.16
C GLN A 190 3.54 -2.82 -1.18
N ASP A 191 4.63 -2.16 -1.54
CA ASP A 191 5.59 -2.60 -2.58
C ASP A 191 4.89 -3.05 -3.88
N GLY A 192 3.83 -2.33 -4.26
CA GLY A 192 3.02 -2.61 -5.44
C GLY A 192 1.99 -3.73 -5.29
N GLN A 193 1.93 -4.45 -4.17
CA GLN A 193 0.87 -5.42 -3.87
C GLN A 193 -0.33 -4.72 -3.21
N ARG A 194 -1.53 -4.98 -3.73
CA ARG A 194 -2.78 -4.41 -3.22
C ARG A 194 -3.04 -4.87 -1.78
N LEU A 195 -3.40 -3.92 -0.90
CA LEU A 195 -3.84 -4.19 0.47
C LEU A 195 -5.37 -4.21 0.62
N ASN A 196 -6.10 -3.50 -0.24
CA ASN A 196 -7.56 -3.50 -0.22
C ASN A 196 -8.12 -4.91 -0.43
N SER A 197 -9.05 -5.31 0.41
CA SER A 197 -9.80 -6.56 0.27
C SER A 197 -10.45 -6.68 -1.11
N TYR A 198 -10.51 -7.86 -1.68
CA TYR A 198 -11.29 -8.13 -2.89
C TYR A 198 -12.79 -8.31 -2.61
N ILE A 199 -13.15 -8.51 -1.35
CA ILE A 199 -14.56 -8.69 -0.93
C ILE A 199 -15.23 -7.35 -0.67
N THR A 200 -14.57 -6.43 0.06
CA THR A 200 -15.12 -5.13 0.43
C THR A 200 -14.53 -3.95 -0.35
N ASN A 201 -13.49 -4.16 -1.17
CA ASN A 201 -12.64 -3.13 -1.79
C ASN A 201 -11.93 -2.20 -0.78
N ALA A 202 -12.05 -2.45 0.51
CA ALA A 202 -11.59 -1.59 1.59
C ALA A 202 -10.28 -2.06 2.23
N VAL A 203 -9.57 -1.12 2.82
CA VAL A 203 -8.47 -1.33 3.78
C VAL A 203 -8.41 -0.16 4.75
N SER A 204 -8.35 -0.42 6.04
CA SER A 204 -8.24 0.64 7.04
C SER A 204 -6.78 1.16 7.11
N PRO A 205 -6.53 2.48 6.97
CA PRO A 205 -5.22 3.08 7.11
C PRO A 205 -4.86 3.31 8.60
N ASP A 206 -5.09 2.28 9.41
CA ASP A 206 -4.98 2.28 10.86
C ASP A 206 -3.65 1.71 11.38
N TYR A 207 -3.64 1.35 12.64
CA TYR A 207 -2.48 0.82 13.35
C TYR A 207 -2.11 -0.63 12.97
N GLY A 208 -2.88 -1.30 12.14
CA GLY A 208 -2.52 -2.59 11.54
C GLY A 208 -1.47 -2.47 10.43
N ILE A 209 -1.09 -1.24 10.05
CA ILE A 209 -0.02 -0.95 9.09
C ILE A 209 1.06 -0.16 9.83
N SER A 210 2.18 -0.81 10.15
CA SER A 210 3.29 -0.15 10.84
C SER A 210 4.00 0.86 9.95
N LEU A 211 4.32 2.03 10.52
CA LEU A 211 5.14 3.04 9.86
C LEU A 211 6.66 2.79 10.03
N ALA A 212 7.07 1.94 10.95
CA ALA A 212 8.49 1.67 11.22
C ALA A 212 9.20 1.03 10.01
N LYS A 213 8.48 0.18 9.24
CA LYS A 213 8.98 -0.48 8.03
C LYS A 213 9.03 0.43 6.80
N VAL A 214 8.45 1.63 6.86
CA VAL A 214 8.24 2.49 5.70
C VAL A 214 9.51 3.26 5.35
N LYS A 215 9.93 3.17 4.09
CA LYS A 215 10.98 3.98 3.45
C LYS A 215 10.40 5.27 2.92
N GLN A 216 9.31 5.16 2.15
CA GLN A 216 8.54 6.28 1.60
C GLN A 216 7.10 5.91 1.31
N ILE A 217 6.26 6.91 1.16
CA ILE A 217 4.88 6.74 0.69
C ILE A 217 4.70 7.58 -0.58
N GLU A 218 4.28 6.93 -1.67
CA GLU A 218 3.99 7.58 -2.95
C GLU A 218 2.48 7.70 -3.12
N VAL A 219 1.97 8.93 -3.27
CA VAL A 219 0.54 9.19 -3.42
C VAL A 219 0.25 9.84 -4.76
N LEU A 220 -0.41 9.09 -5.64
CA LEU A 220 -0.96 9.63 -6.88
C LEU A 220 -2.30 10.28 -6.60
N ARG A 221 -2.43 11.56 -6.94
CA ARG A 221 -3.64 12.35 -6.69
C ARG A 221 -4.50 12.43 -7.95
N GLY A 222 -5.45 11.51 -8.07
CA GLY A 222 -6.39 11.41 -9.19
C GLY A 222 -6.60 9.97 -9.67
N PRO A 223 -7.48 9.77 -10.67
CA PRO A 223 -7.78 8.46 -11.23
C PRO A 223 -6.58 7.77 -11.83
N ALA A 224 -6.37 6.49 -11.50
CA ALA A 224 -5.21 5.71 -11.95
C ALA A 224 -5.57 4.29 -12.42
N SER A 225 -6.84 4.02 -12.73
CA SER A 225 -7.27 2.69 -13.21
C SER A 225 -6.59 2.24 -14.50
N SER A 226 -6.05 3.16 -15.31
CA SER A 226 -5.26 2.82 -16.50
C SER A 226 -4.01 1.97 -16.22
N LEU A 227 -3.55 1.93 -14.97
CA LEU A 227 -2.41 1.11 -14.53
C LEU A 227 -2.81 0.06 -13.49
N TYR A 228 -3.76 0.40 -12.62
CA TYR A 228 -4.04 -0.36 -11.40
C TYR A 228 -5.44 -0.99 -11.37
N GLY A 229 -6.26 -0.75 -12.41
CA GLY A 229 -7.61 -1.29 -12.50
C GLY A 229 -8.58 -0.74 -11.47
N SER A 230 -9.51 -1.57 -11.03
CA SER A 230 -10.55 -1.22 -10.07
C SER A 230 -9.98 -0.71 -8.73
N VAL A 231 -10.74 0.16 -8.02
CA VAL A 231 -10.42 0.82 -6.75
C VAL A 231 -9.49 2.04 -6.87
N ALA A 232 -8.65 2.12 -7.90
CA ALA A 232 -7.83 3.31 -8.16
C ALA A 232 -8.67 4.48 -8.73
N LEU A 233 -9.81 4.80 -8.07
CA LEU A 233 -10.80 5.76 -8.57
C LEU A 233 -10.36 7.20 -8.32
N THR A 234 -9.93 7.51 -7.10
CA THR A 234 -9.61 8.89 -6.68
C THR A 234 -8.16 9.10 -6.33
N ALA A 235 -7.48 8.08 -5.84
CA ALA A 235 -6.05 8.10 -5.53
C ALA A 235 -5.46 6.69 -5.50
N VAL A 236 -4.12 6.61 -5.62
CA VAL A 236 -3.33 5.42 -5.33
C VAL A 236 -2.26 5.80 -4.30
N ILE A 237 -2.16 5.01 -3.25
CA ILE A 237 -1.18 5.15 -2.18
C ILE A 237 -0.31 3.90 -2.19
N ASN A 238 0.98 4.04 -2.43
CA ASN A 238 1.92 2.94 -2.38
C ASN A 238 2.90 3.13 -1.22
N ILE A 239 2.88 2.21 -0.29
CA ILE A 239 3.80 2.15 0.85
C ILE A 239 5.02 1.38 0.38
N VAL A 240 6.14 2.05 0.19
CA VAL A 240 7.42 1.44 -0.14
C VAL A 240 8.12 1.07 1.16
N THR A 241 8.39 -0.22 1.35
CA THR A 241 9.09 -0.69 2.54
C THR A 241 10.60 -0.51 2.43
N LYS A 242 11.26 -0.46 3.57
CA LYS A 242 12.72 -0.46 3.67
C LYS A 242 13.32 -1.73 3.06
N ASP A 243 14.56 -1.64 2.66
CA ASP A 243 15.40 -2.75 2.26
C ASP A 243 16.40 -3.08 3.39
N GLY A 244 17.12 -4.20 3.30
CA GLY A 244 18.11 -4.59 4.30
C GLY A 244 19.22 -3.55 4.47
N VAL A 245 19.58 -2.88 3.38
CA VAL A 245 20.55 -1.77 3.37
C VAL A 245 20.08 -0.56 4.19
N ASP A 246 18.78 -0.27 4.22
CA ASP A 246 18.21 0.86 4.98
C ASP A 246 18.22 0.62 6.49
N VAL A 247 18.15 -0.66 6.93
CA VAL A 247 18.00 -1.01 8.35
C VAL A 247 19.31 -1.24 9.07
N ARG A 248 20.34 -1.72 8.38
CA ARG A 248 21.69 -2.00 8.92
C ARG A 248 21.70 -2.73 10.27
N ASN A 249 21.88 -4.04 10.24
CA ASN A 249 21.94 -4.94 11.38
C ASN A 249 20.61 -5.04 12.16
N GLY A 250 20.06 -3.95 12.64
CA GLY A 250 18.76 -3.93 13.29
C GLY A 250 18.53 -2.71 14.16
N SER A 251 17.25 -2.46 14.44
CA SER A 251 16.81 -1.43 15.38
C SER A 251 15.62 -1.93 16.22
N ILE A 252 15.57 -1.50 17.46
CA ILE A 252 14.42 -1.69 18.34
C ILE A 252 13.98 -0.31 18.80
N SER A 253 12.68 -0.03 18.68
CA SER A 253 12.08 1.17 19.24
C SER A 253 10.91 0.82 20.13
N VAL A 254 10.77 1.56 21.24
CA VAL A 254 9.61 1.46 22.13
C VAL A 254 9.12 2.88 22.38
N SER A 255 7.82 3.07 22.22
CA SER A 255 7.21 4.37 22.46
C SER A 255 5.96 4.26 23.33
N ALA A 256 5.72 5.30 24.12
CA ALA A 256 4.54 5.46 24.94
C ALA A 256 3.95 6.85 24.71
N GLY A 257 2.64 6.95 24.77
CA GLY A 257 1.94 8.20 24.52
C GLY A 257 0.72 8.38 25.43
N ASN A 258 0.02 9.48 25.22
CA ASN A 258 -1.26 9.72 25.87
C ASN A 258 -2.30 8.65 25.45
N ARG A 259 -3.45 8.60 26.13
CA ARG A 259 -4.55 7.67 25.84
C ARG A 259 -4.13 6.20 25.91
N GLY A 260 -3.10 5.86 26.73
CA GLY A 260 -2.58 4.52 26.95
C GLY A 260 -1.91 3.91 25.71
N GLN A 261 -1.35 4.74 24.85
CA GLN A 261 -0.60 4.29 23.67
C GLN A 261 0.72 3.64 24.10
N LEU A 262 0.96 2.47 23.56
CA LEU A 262 2.23 1.74 23.64
C LEU A 262 2.52 1.14 22.28
N ALA A 263 3.71 1.34 21.78
CA ALA A 263 4.18 0.71 20.55
C ALA A 263 5.59 0.15 20.75
N ALA A 264 5.88 -0.94 20.05
CA ALA A 264 7.19 -1.55 20.00
C ALA A 264 7.46 -2.03 18.57
N ASP A 265 8.62 -1.68 18.04
CA ASP A 265 9.03 -2.04 16.69
C ASP A 265 10.41 -2.71 16.74
N LEU A 266 10.54 -3.80 15.98
CA LEU A 266 11.80 -4.50 15.70
C LEU A 266 12.02 -4.49 14.20
N LEU A 267 13.15 -4.00 13.76
CA LEU A 267 13.61 -4.09 12.38
C LEU A 267 14.95 -4.83 12.36
N LEU A 268 15.10 -5.74 11.43
CA LEU A 268 16.35 -6.46 11.17
C LEU A 268 16.69 -6.30 9.69
N GLY A 269 17.93 -5.97 9.40
CA GLY A 269 18.39 -5.79 8.02
C GLY A 269 19.76 -6.40 7.80
N LYS A 270 19.96 -6.97 6.63
CA LYS A 270 21.26 -7.44 6.16
C LYS A 270 21.37 -7.18 4.67
N HIS A 271 22.47 -6.57 4.27
CA HIS A 271 22.79 -6.35 2.88
C HIS A 271 24.21 -6.84 2.59
N ASP A 272 24.36 -7.64 1.55
CA ASP A 272 25.63 -8.04 0.99
C ASP A 272 25.53 -8.18 -0.55
N MET A 273 26.64 -8.46 -1.21
CA MET A 273 26.68 -8.55 -2.68
C MET A 273 25.75 -9.60 -3.30
N ASN A 274 25.23 -10.54 -2.54
CA ASN A 274 24.41 -11.63 -3.06
C ASN A 274 22.94 -11.52 -2.62
N MET A 275 22.67 -10.80 -1.53
CA MET A 275 21.41 -10.84 -0.85
C MET A 275 21.12 -9.53 -0.12
N ASP A 276 19.90 -9.04 -0.28
CA ASP A 276 19.31 -8.03 0.59
C ASP A 276 18.17 -8.67 1.38
N PHE A 277 18.21 -8.53 2.70
CA PHE A 277 17.23 -9.11 3.62
C PHE A 277 16.75 -8.06 4.60
N MET A 278 15.44 -7.95 4.74
CA MET A 278 14.77 -7.12 5.73
C MET A 278 13.68 -7.92 6.42
N ALA A 279 13.58 -7.80 7.74
CA ALA A 279 12.48 -8.31 8.52
C ALA A 279 11.99 -7.25 9.50
N TRP A 280 10.68 -7.25 9.78
CA TRP A 280 10.07 -6.34 10.74
C TRP A 280 9.03 -7.04 11.60
N PHE A 281 8.85 -6.53 12.80
CA PHE A 281 7.75 -6.89 13.68
C PHE A 281 7.36 -5.69 14.52
N SER A 282 6.10 -5.32 14.51
CA SER A 282 5.55 -4.16 15.20
C SER A 282 4.33 -4.53 16.00
N LEU A 283 4.22 -3.94 17.18
CA LEU A 283 3.09 -4.06 18.11
C LEU A 283 2.56 -2.67 18.44
N TYR A 284 1.24 -2.53 18.47
CA TYR A 284 0.58 -1.30 18.90
C TYR A 284 -0.62 -1.60 19.79
N ARG A 285 -0.78 -0.81 20.84
CA ARG A 285 -1.92 -0.84 21.77
C ARG A 285 -2.29 0.57 22.18
N ALA A 286 -3.60 0.83 22.33
CA ALA A 286 -4.10 2.08 22.89
C ALA A 286 -5.43 1.85 23.63
N THR A 287 -5.65 2.55 24.74
CA THR A 287 -6.96 2.53 25.43
C THR A 287 -7.97 3.49 24.77
N GLY A 288 -7.50 4.36 23.90
CA GLY A 288 -8.32 5.31 23.17
C GLY A 288 -8.75 6.52 23.98
N GLU A 289 -9.46 7.42 23.31
CA GLU A 289 -10.00 8.64 23.93
C GLU A 289 -11.26 8.32 24.73
N SER A 290 -11.31 8.76 25.99
CA SER A 290 -12.49 8.64 26.83
C SER A 290 -13.37 9.87 26.64
N VAL A 291 -14.57 9.67 26.14
CA VAL A 291 -15.57 10.71 25.92
C VAL A 291 -16.77 10.45 26.82
N PHE A 292 -17.15 11.44 27.63
CA PHE A 292 -18.36 11.35 28.46
C PHE A 292 -19.60 11.62 27.60
N VAL A 293 -20.58 10.73 27.72
CA VAL A 293 -21.87 10.84 27.04
C VAL A 293 -22.96 10.92 28.11
N PRO A 294 -23.56 12.12 28.30
CA PRO A 294 -24.64 12.28 29.25
C PRO A 294 -25.92 11.56 28.77
N ALA A 295 -26.74 11.13 29.71
CA ALA A 295 -27.95 10.35 29.44
C ALA A 295 -28.87 11.04 28.43
N GLU A 296 -29.03 12.36 28.50
CA GLU A 296 -29.88 13.13 27.57
C GLU A 296 -29.40 13.15 26.10
N LYS A 297 -28.16 12.76 25.84
CA LYS A 297 -27.58 12.66 24.49
C LYS A 297 -27.68 11.26 23.89
N GLN A 298 -28.25 10.32 24.62
CA GLN A 298 -28.38 8.93 24.19
C GLN A 298 -29.77 8.69 23.62
N TYR A 299 -29.85 7.87 22.59
CA TYR A 299 -31.13 7.40 22.03
C TYR A 299 -31.63 6.11 22.71
N ALA A 300 -30.97 5.68 23.79
CA ALA A 300 -31.34 4.49 24.53
C ALA A 300 -32.68 4.65 25.26
N LEU A 301 -33.47 3.60 25.34
CA LEU A 301 -34.73 3.57 26.07
C LEU A 301 -34.50 3.83 27.58
N TYR A 302 -33.38 3.32 28.09
CA TYR A 302 -32.94 3.52 29.47
C TYR A 302 -31.53 4.13 29.46
N PRO A 303 -31.41 5.41 29.07
CA PRO A 303 -30.10 6.06 29.01
C PRO A 303 -29.49 6.18 30.40
N ARG A 304 -28.17 6.10 30.43
CA ARG A 304 -27.34 6.31 31.64
C ARG A 304 -26.11 7.12 31.31
N ASP A 305 -25.68 7.99 32.21
CA ASP A 305 -24.40 8.65 32.07
C ASP A 305 -23.27 7.63 31.97
N GLY A 306 -22.32 7.88 31.11
CA GLY A 306 -21.20 6.96 30.95
C GLY A 306 -20.13 7.44 29.99
N PHE A 307 -19.06 6.65 29.91
CA PHE A 307 -17.94 6.91 29.03
C PHE A 307 -17.94 5.92 27.88
N ILE A 308 -17.73 6.44 26.67
CA ILE A 308 -17.35 5.67 25.50
C ILE A 308 -15.85 5.85 25.24
N ARG A 309 -15.25 4.93 24.48
CA ARG A 309 -13.83 4.99 24.13
C ARG A 309 -13.67 4.93 22.63
N LEU A 310 -13.22 6.06 22.04
CA LEU A 310 -12.90 6.18 20.63
C LEU A 310 -11.48 5.67 20.36
N ASP A 311 -11.26 5.07 19.20
CA ASP A 311 -9.95 4.54 18.75
C ASP A 311 -9.28 3.60 19.77
N ASN A 312 -10.08 2.67 20.29
CA ASN A 312 -9.66 1.73 21.32
C ASN A 312 -9.10 0.42 20.70
N TYR A 313 -7.80 0.20 20.87
CA TYR A 313 -7.04 -0.99 20.46
C TYR A 313 -6.45 -1.74 21.68
N SER A 314 -7.13 -1.69 22.83
CA SER A 314 -6.62 -2.26 24.07
C SER A 314 -6.92 -3.74 24.28
N GLY A 315 -7.63 -4.37 23.37
CA GLY A 315 -7.90 -5.81 23.40
C GLY A 315 -6.63 -6.63 23.15
N PHE A 316 -6.55 -7.23 21.99
CA PHE A 316 -5.33 -7.81 21.47
C PHE A 316 -4.54 -6.72 20.74
N PRO A 317 -3.20 -6.61 20.92
CA PRO A 317 -2.41 -5.59 20.22
C PRO A 317 -2.56 -5.69 18.69
N ALA A 318 -2.61 -4.55 18.01
CA ALA A 318 -2.41 -4.54 16.57
C ALA A 318 -0.98 -4.97 16.26
N MET A 319 -0.81 -5.79 15.23
CA MET A 319 0.47 -6.39 14.86
C MET A 319 0.71 -6.25 13.36
N ASP A 320 1.96 -6.00 12.99
CA ASP A 320 2.42 -6.00 11.61
C ASP A 320 3.81 -6.62 11.57
N GLY A 321 3.98 -7.70 10.83
CA GLY A 321 5.24 -8.38 10.70
C GLY A 321 5.46 -8.91 9.30
N GLY A 322 6.73 -9.07 8.91
CA GLY A 322 7.05 -9.63 7.62
C GLY A 322 8.54 -9.73 7.34
N ILE A 323 8.81 -10.24 6.16
CA ILE A 323 10.16 -10.40 5.61
C ILE A 323 10.18 -9.98 4.14
N LYS A 324 11.32 -9.45 3.71
CA LYS A 324 11.62 -9.10 2.33
C LYS A 324 13.02 -9.63 2.02
N LEU A 325 13.15 -10.43 0.98
CA LEU A 325 14.39 -11.06 0.57
C LEU A 325 14.59 -10.84 -0.92
N GLN A 326 15.66 -10.16 -1.29
CA GLN A 326 16.10 -10.04 -2.67
C GLN A 326 17.39 -10.82 -2.88
N ARG A 327 17.41 -11.65 -3.92
CA ARG A 327 18.62 -12.35 -4.37
C ARG A 327 18.70 -12.31 -5.88
N GLY A 328 19.67 -11.54 -6.39
CA GLY A 328 19.78 -11.28 -7.81
C GLY A 328 18.50 -10.67 -8.39
N ASN A 329 17.89 -11.33 -9.35
CA ASN A 329 16.68 -10.88 -10.04
C ASN A 329 15.36 -11.29 -9.36
N LEU A 330 15.41 -12.03 -8.24
CA LEU A 330 14.26 -12.54 -7.52
C LEU A 330 14.06 -11.77 -6.20
N LEU A 331 12.88 -11.19 -6.04
CA LEU A 331 12.40 -10.61 -4.79
C LEU A 331 11.29 -11.51 -4.25
N PHE A 332 11.41 -11.91 -3.00
CA PHE A 332 10.35 -12.56 -2.24
C PHE A 332 9.95 -11.68 -1.06
N SER A 333 8.66 -11.53 -0.84
CA SER A 333 8.12 -10.85 0.33
C SER A 333 6.98 -11.64 0.95
N PHE A 334 6.94 -11.62 2.28
CA PHE A 334 5.84 -12.12 3.09
C PHE A 334 5.48 -11.05 4.12
N SER A 335 4.20 -10.81 4.32
CA SER A 335 3.71 -9.93 5.37
C SER A 335 2.45 -10.48 6.03
N MET A 336 2.30 -10.21 7.31
CA MET A 336 1.13 -10.56 8.09
C MET A 336 0.75 -9.38 8.98
N ASN A 337 -0.52 -9.04 9.00
CA ASN A 337 -1.01 -8.00 9.89
C ASN A 337 -2.31 -8.40 10.60
N TYR A 338 -2.52 -7.81 11.76
CA TYR A 338 -3.72 -7.96 12.56
C TYR A 338 -4.03 -6.63 13.24
N ALA A 339 -5.29 -6.23 13.22
CA ALA A 339 -5.78 -5.14 14.05
C ALA A 339 -7.19 -5.43 14.52
N LYS A 340 -7.52 -5.03 15.75
CA LYS A 340 -8.88 -5.03 16.27
C LYS A 340 -9.17 -3.70 16.96
N LYS A 341 -10.08 -2.94 16.37
CA LYS A 341 -10.67 -1.77 17.00
C LYS A 341 -11.92 -2.21 17.79
N ARG A 342 -11.98 -1.85 19.07
CA ARG A 342 -13.17 -2.10 19.90
C ARG A 342 -14.31 -1.19 19.45
N GLN A 343 -15.53 -1.71 19.44
CA GLN A 343 -16.71 -0.91 19.21
C GLN A 343 -16.84 0.17 20.30
N PRO A 344 -16.95 1.46 19.95
CA PRO A 344 -16.95 2.54 20.93
C PRO A 344 -18.27 2.66 21.70
N TYR A 345 -19.41 2.34 21.07
CA TYR A 345 -20.77 2.47 21.60
C TYR A 345 -21.70 1.42 20.94
N SER A 346 -22.90 1.27 21.46
CA SER A 346 -23.86 0.33 20.88
C SER A 346 -24.33 0.79 19.49
N MET A 347 -24.42 -0.17 18.53
CA MET A 347 -24.70 0.14 17.11
C MET A 347 -26.08 0.77 16.88
N TRP A 348 -27.12 0.23 17.53
CA TRP A 348 -28.49 0.67 17.27
C TRP A 348 -28.86 1.99 17.95
N LEU A 349 -28.04 2.43 18.90
CA LEU A 349 -28.31 3.58 19.74
C LEU A 349 -27.07 4.47 19.78
N PHE A 350 -26.69 5.00 18.62
CA PHE A 350 -25.55 5.89 18.42
C PHE A 350 -25.17 6.66 19.68
N SER A 351 -24.10 6.27 20.33
CA SER A 351 -23.51 6.88 21.52
C SER A 351 -23.84 6.27 22.90
N SER A 352 -24.65 5.23 22.99
CA SER A 352 -24.92 4.62 24.30
C SER A 352 -23.74 3.75 24.77
N PRO A 353 -23.22 3.96 26.00
CA PRO A 353 -22.24 3.09 26.61
C PRO A 353 -22.77 1.66 26.82
N TYR A 354 -21.88 0.67 26.75
CA TYR A 354 -22.21 -0.73 27.00
C TYR A 354 -21.11 -1.44 27.79
N SER A 355 -21.42 -2.60 28.39
CA SER A 355 -20.47 -3.38 29.17
C SER A 355 -19.67 -4.33 28.28
N TYR A 356 -18.48 -3.89 27.84
CA TYR A 356 -17.58 -4.69 26.99
C TYR A 356 -17.23 -6.06 27.60
N GLU A 357 -16.95 -6.15 28.90
CA GLU A 357 -16.54 -7.39 29.55
C GLU A 357 -17.65 -8.44 29.58
N ARG A 358 -18.93 -8.03 29.61
CA ARG A 358 -20.05 -8.95 29.51
C ARG A 358 -20.16 -9.56 28.12
N PHE A 359 -20.05 -8.74 27.06
CA PHE A 359 -20.07 -9.23 25.68
C PHE A 359 -18.84 -10.07 25.33
N ARG A 360 -17.69 -9.79 25.95
CA ARG A 360 -16.49 -10.58 25.77
C ARG A 360 -16.65 -12.05 26.16
N THR A 361 -17.69 -12.40 26.95
CA THR A 361 -17.96 -13.79 27.32
C THR A 361 -18.37 -14.67 26.13
N PHE A 362 -18.79 -14.11 25.01
CA PHE A 362 -19.18 -14.84 23.81
C PHE A 362 -17.95 -15.43 23.09
N ASP A 363 -17.01 -14.58 22.68
CA ASP A 363 -15.88 -14.96 21.80
C ASP A 363 -14.50 -14.82 22.45
N GLY A 364 -14.45 -14.38 23.71
CA GLY A 364 -13.21 -14.09 24.45
C GLY A 364 -12.56 -12.76 24.07
N SER A 365 -13.00 -12.10 22.98
CA SER A 365 -12.39 -10.90 22.44
C SER A 365 -13.29 -9.65 22.44
N GLY A 366 -14.64 -9.82 22.55
CA GLY A 366 -15.64 -8.76 22.70
C GLY A 366 -15.94 -7.97 21.43
N PRO A 367 -16.92 -7.05 21.48
CA PRO A 367 -17.36 -6.27 20.32
C PRO A 367 -16.28 -5.42 19.68
N GLY A 368 -16.34 -5.32 18.36
CA GLY A 368 -15.44 -4.55 17.53
C GLY A 368 -15.18 -5.19 16.18
N TYR A 369 -14.41 -4.47 15.40
CA TYR A 369 -14.00 -4.90 14.07
C TYR A 369 -12.56 -5.41 14.09
N SER A 370 -12.34 -6.64 13.62
CA SER A 370 -10.99 -7.20 13.51
C SER A 370 -10.70 -7.69 12.10
N ARG A 371 -9.46 -7.45 11.66
CA ARG A 371 -8.91 -7.91 10.39
C ARG A 371 -7.59 -8.61 10.62
N TRP A 372 -7.45 -9.78 10.06
CA TRP A 372 -6.19 -10.51 9.92
C TRP A 372 -5.93 -10.74 8.44
N SER A 373 -4.69 -10.51 8.01
CA SER A 373 -4.28 -10.78 6.64
C SER A 373 -2.87 -11.37 6.61
N ALA A 374 -2.63 -12.29 5.68
CA ALA A 374 -1.30 -12.77 5.31
C ALA A 374 -1.13 -12.65 3.80
N ARG A 375 0.01 -12.14 3.35
CA ARG A 375 0.30 -11.87 1.94
C ARG A 375 1.67 -12.38 1.57
N GLU A 376 1.77 -12.97 0.40
CA GLU A 376 3.02 -13.43 -0.19
C GLU A 376 3.15 -12.87 -1.59
N GLN A 377 4.36 -12.54 -1.97
CA GLN A 377 4.68 -12.13 -3.32
C GLN A 377 6.08 -12.62 -3.72
N ALA A 378 6.19 -13.12 -4.93
CA ALA A 378 7.46 -13.43 -5.58
C ALA A 378 7.54 -12.65 -6.90
N VAL A 379 8.54 -11.80 -7.03
CA VAL A 379 8.76 -10.96 -8.22
C VAL A 379 10.09 -11.35 -8.86
N TYR A 380 10.05 -11.66 -10.15
CA TYR A 380 11.24 -11.84 -10.96
C TYR A 380 11.34 -10.69 -11.95
N SER A 381 12.48 -9.99 -12.00
CA SER A 381 12.71 -8.90 -12.94
C SER A 381 14.09 -9.03 -13.58
N ARG A 382 14.16 -8.90 -14.91
CA ARG A 382 15.41 -8.95 -15.65
C ARG A 382 15.40 -7.97 -16.81
N THR A 383 16.53 -7.26 -16.95
CA THR A 383 16.74 -6.32 -18.06
C THR A 383 17.74 -6.91 -19.06
N TRP A 384 17.37 -6.88 -20.36
CA TRP A 384 18.24 -7.20 -21.47
C TRP A 384 18.30 -5.99 -22.39
N GLN A 385 19.43 -5.32 -22.43
CA GLN A 385 19.62 -4.11 -23.22
C GLN A 385 18.50 -3.06 -22.97
N ARG A 386 17.52 -2.97 -23.87
CA ARG A 386 16.40 -2.00 -23.84
C ARG A 386 15.08 -2.58 -23.36
N ILE A 387 15.06 -3.88 -23.04
CA ILE A 387 13.85 -4.59 -22.63
C ILE A 387 14.00 -5.01 -21.18
N THR A 388 13.06 -4.60 -20.32
CA THR A 388 12.90 -5.11 -18.96
C THR A 388 11.66 -5.98 -18.91
N PHE A 389 11.84 -7.25 -18.57
CA PHE A 389 10.75 -8.16 -18.26
C PHE A 389 10.58 -8.25 -16.73
N SER A 390 9.36 -8.18 -16.26
CA SER A 390 9.02 -8.38 -14.85
C SER A 390 7.77 -9.23 -14.73
N THR A 391 7.78 -10.18 -13.80
CA THR A 391 6.62 -10.99 -13.48
C THR A 391 6.49 -11.14 -11.98
N ALA A 392 5.25 -11.13 -11.48
CA ALA A 392 4.95 -11.36 -10.08
C ALA A 392 3.88 -12.43 -9.94
N PHE A 393 4.06 -13.30 -8.98
CA PHE A 393 3.05 -14.20 -8.44
C PHE A 393 2.75 -13.78 -7.00
N TYR A 394 1.47 -13.73 -6.62
CA TYR A 394 1.08 -13.30 -5.29
C TYR A 394 -0.13 -14.06 -4.76
N THR A 395 -0.20 -14.14 -3.43
CA THR A 395 -1.34 -14.71 -2.71
C THR A 395 -1.72 -13.82 -1.53
N ASP A 396 -3.01 -13.82 -1.19
CA ASP A 396 -3.55 -13.11 -0.03
C ASP A 396 -4.55 -14.00 0.70
N TRP A 397 -4.42 -14.09 2.02
CA TRP A 397 -5.41 -14.69 2.92
C TRP A 397 -5.95 -13.62 3.85
N ASN A 398 -7.26 -13.56 3.99
CA ASN A 398 -7.89 -12.59 4.87
C ASN A 398 -8.95 -13.29 5.75
N LYS A 399 -9.04 -12.81 6.99
CA LYS A 399 -10.13 -13.13 7.91
C LYS A 399 -10.62 -11.82 8.51
N ASN A 400 -11.91 -11.55 8.37
CA ASN A 400 -12.57 -10.38 8.92
C ASN A 400 -13.64 -10.82 9.90
N VAL A 401 -13.78 -10.07 11.00
CA VAL A 401 -14.82 -10.30 12.00
C VAL A 401 -15.40 -8.95 12.40
N HIS A 402 -16.71 -8.82 12.23
CA HIS A 402 -17.54 -7.76 12.78
C HIS A 402 -18.33 -8.34 13.94
N TYR A 403 -18.05 -7.92 15.15
CA TYR A 403 -18.82 -8.26 16.33
C TYR A 403 -19.46 -6.98 16.86
N GLU A 404 -20.75 -6.85 16.66
CA GLU A 404 -21.51 -5.65 16.96
C GLU A 404 -22.52 -5.90 18.07
N THR A 405 -22.55 -4.98 19.05
CA THR A 405 -23.58 -5.02 20.10
C THR A 405 -24.61 -3.93 19.89
N SER A 406 -25.84 -4.29 20.07
CA SER A 406 -26.94 -3.32 20.13
C SER A 406 -27.12 -2.69 21.52
N GLY A 407 -26.41 -3.17 22.54
CA GLY A 407 -26.41 -2.64 23.90
C GLY A 407 -26.78 -3.69 24.94
N ASP A 408 -26.57 -3.37 26.22
CA ASP A 408 -26.82 -4.28 27.35
C ASP A 408 -28.08 -3.94 28.12
N THR A 409 -28.91 -3.02 27.63
CA THR A 409 -30.21 -2.64 28.16
C THR A 409 -31.35 -3.08 27.25
N LEU A 410 -32.55 -3.04 27.72
CA LEU A 410 -33.75 -3.27 26.91
C LEU A 410 -33.80 -2.28 25.74
N GLN A 411 -34.05 -2.79 24.54
CA GLN A 411 -34.18 -2.00 23.34
C GLN A 411 -35.57 -2.15 22.74
N ASP A 412 -36.16 -1.01 22.38
CA ASP A 412 -37.18 -1.01 21.34
C ASP A 412 -36.47 -1.27 20.02
N TYR A 413 -36.83 -2.36 19.39
CA TYR A 413 -36.51 -2.53 17.98
C TYR A 413 -37.47 -1.62 17.19
N PRO A 414 -37.05 -0.56 16.56
CA PRO A 414 -37.82 0.02 15.49
C PRO A 414 -37.66 -0.94 14.31
N ILE A 415 -38.47 -1.98 14.27
CA ILE A 415 -38.77 -2.63 12.99
C ILE A 415 -39.40 -1.52 12.17
N PHE A 416 -38.79 -1.22 11.03
CA PHE A 416 -39.16 -0.17 10.07
C PHE A 416 -40.67 0.04 10.04
N PRO A 417 -41.17 1.28 10.11
CA PRO A 417 -42.58 1.56 10.19
C PRO A 417 -43.26 1.14 8.90
N ASN A 418 -43.83 -0.05 8.89
CA ASN A 418 -45.01 -0.30 8.10
C ASN A 418 -46.21 0.22 8.94
N TYR A 419 -46.78 1.20 8.50
CA TYR A 419 -47.89 2.10 8.75
C TYR A 419 -48.88 1.84 9.90
N ASP A 420 -48.84 0.73 10.66
CA ASP A 420 -49.77 0.41 11.76
C ASP A 420 -49.09 -0.22 13.00
N TYR A 421 -47.81 0.05 13.25
CA TYR A 421 -47.10 -0.65 14.32
C TYR A 421 -47.11 0.07 15.67
N GLN A 422 -47.69 -0.60 16.63
CA GLN A 422 -47.31 -0.51 18.04
C GLN A 422 -45.85 -1.06 18.16
N PRO A 423 -44.92 -0.36 18.81
CA PRO A 423 -43.56 -0.87 18.99
C PRO A 423 -43.62 -2.19 19.78
N ILE A 424 -43.21 -3.30 19.17
CA ILE A 424 -43.04 -4.56 19.87
C ILE A 424 -41.74 -4.42 20.69
N ILE A 425 -41.89 -4.23 21.99
CA ILE A 425 -40.77 -4.22 22.93
C ILE A 425 -40.32 -5.67 23.12
N TYR A 426 -39.23 -6.05 22.46
CA TYR A 426 -38.53 -7.27 22.84
C TYR A 426 -37.54 -6.92 23.96
N PRO A 427 -37.60 -7.63 25.11
CA PRO A 427 -36.60 -7.47 26.17
C PRO A 427 -35.27 -8.09 25.74
N THR A 428 -34.60 -7.46 24.77
CA THR A 428 -33.32 -7.93 24.28
C THR A 428 -32.20 -7.42 25.21
N ARG A 429 -31.88 -8.24 26.19
CA ARG A 429 -30.75 -7.95 27.06
C ARG A 429 -29.48 -8.50 26.44
N GLY A 430 -28.46 -7.65 26.21
CA GLY A 430 -27.20 -8.09 25.66
C GLY A 430 -27.29 -8.69 24.25
N ALA A 431 -28.07 -8.03 23.36
CA ALA A 431 -28.21 -8.46 21.99
C ALA A 431 -26.96 -8.10 21.17
N PHE A 432 -26.58 -8.97 20.27
CA PHE A 432 -25.42 -8.79 19.42
C PHE A 432 -25.57 -9.48 18.06
N GLN A 433 -24.73 -9.02 17.10
CA GLN A 433 -24.52 -9.64 15.81
C GLN A 433 -23.03 -9.98 15.67
N TYR A 434 -22.73 -11.11 15.07
CA TYR A 434 -21.38 -11.55 14.81
C TYR A 434 -21.29 -12.05 13.38
N ILE A 435 -20.44 -11.38 12.59
CA ILE A 435 -20.24 -11.67 11.19
C ILE A 435 -18.77 -12.01 11.01
N ARG A 436 -18.49 -13.15 10.38
CA ARG A 436 -17.15 -13.59 10.07
C ARG A 436 -17.09 -14.06 8.62
N TRP A 437 -16.06 -13.66 7.92
CA TRP A 437 -15.75 -14.22 6.60
C TRP A 437 -14.26 -14.43 6.41
N MET A 438 -13.94 -15.40 5.53
CA MET A 438 -12.58 -15.75 5.19
C MET A 438 -12.45 -15.85 3.67
N ASP A 439 -11.46 -15.19 3.12
CA ASP A 439 -11.19 -15.16 1.70
C ASP A 439 -9.74 -15.45 1.36
N PHE A 440 -9.55 -15.90 0.13
CA PHE A 440 -8.25 -16.21 -0.46
C PHE A 440 -8.20 -15.65 -1.86
N ASN A 441 -7.09 -14.98 -2.20
CA ASN A 441 -6.80 -14.53 -3.54
C ASN A 441 -5.47 -15.09 -4.01
N VAL A 442 -5.41 -15.43 -5.31
CA VAL A 442 -4.19 -15.79 -6.02
C VAL A 442 -4.14 -15.01 -7.31
N GLY A 443 -2.97 -14.47 -7.63
CA GLY A 443 -2.81 -13.69 -8.84
C GLY A 443 -1.41 -13.78 -9.44
N PHE A 444 -1.38 -13.36 -10.69
CA PHE A 444 -0.18 -13.28 -11.50
C PHE A 444 -0.21 -12.00 -12.32
N ASN A 445 0.93 -11.35 -12.47
CA ASN A 445 1.11 -10.29 -13.46
C ASN A 445 2.41 -10.48 -14.24
N GLY A 446 2.37 -10.11 -15.51
CA GLY A 446 3.53 -10.09 -16.40
C GLY A 446 3.62 -8.75 -17.09
N ARG A 447 4.81 -8.15 -17.16
CA ARG A 447 5.06 -6.81 -17.70
C ARG A 447 6.30 -6.81 -18.57
N VAL A 448 6.25 -6.04 -19.65
CA VAL A 448 7.39 -5.79 -20.53
C VAL A 448 7.53 -4.29 -20.71
N ASN A 449 8.69 -3.76 -20.37
CA ASN A 449 9.07 -2.38 -20.62
C ASN A 449 10.14 -2.33 -21.72
N TYR A 450 9.89 -1.57 -22.77
CA TYR A 450 10.80 -1.36 -23.90
C TYR A 450 11.22 0.09 -23.96
N ALA A 451 12.50 0.36 -23.72
CA ALA A 451 13.09 1.68 -23.88
C ALA A 451 13.54 1.89 -25.33
N TYR A 452 13.10 2.95 -25.98
CA TYR A 452 13.44 3.27 -27.37
C TYR A 452 14.03 4.66 -27.50
N ASP A 453 14.85 4.82 -28.55
CA ASP A 453 15.41 6.10 -28.96
C ASP A 453 15.30 6.21 -30.48
N TRP A 454 14.47 7.14 -30.95
CA TRP A 454 14.24 7.41 -32.38
C TRP A 454 15.01 8.64 -32.87
N GLY A 455 16.10 8.99 -32.17
CA GLY A 455 16.96 10.11 -32.50
C GLY A 455 16.22 11.45 -32.48
N LYS A 456 16.10 12.11 -33.63
CA LYS A 456 15.44 13.43 -33.73
C LYS A 456 13.93 13.39 -33.40
N LEU A 457 13.29 12.26 -33.51
CA LEU A 457 11.87 12.09 -33.18
C LEU A 457 11.61 11.93 -31.69
N GLY A 458 12.67 11.82 -30.87
CA GLY A 458 12.58 11.70 -29.43
C GLY A 458 12.87 10.28 -28.92
N LYS A 459 12.83 10.14 -27.61
CA LYS A 459 13.05 8.88 -26.89
C LYS A 459 11.93 8.61 -25.90
N GLY A 460 11.76 7.37 -25.50
CA GLY A 460 10.71 7.04 -24.56
C GLY A 460 10.69 5.58 -24.16
N ASN A 461 9.62 5.22 -23.48
CA ASN A 461 9.36 3.88 -22.99
C ASN A 461 7.96 3.42 -23.38
N MET A 462 7.83 2.14 -23.72
CA MET A 462 6.55 1.44 -23.91
C MET A 462 6.45 0.35 -22.84
N LEU A 463 5.42 0.42 -22.01
CA LEU A 463 5.12 -0.57 -20.98
C LEU A 463 3.81 -1.27 -21.35
N GLY A 464 3.85 -2.57 -21.54
CA GLY A 464 2.68 -3.42 -21.71
C GLY A 464 2.62 -4.50 -20.65
N GLY A 465 1.43 -4.91 -20.25
CA GLY A 465 1.30 -5.95 -19.26
C GLY A 465 -0.06 -6.65 -19.30
N VAL A 466 -0.07 -7.83 -18.68
CA VAL A 466 -1.26 -8.63 -18.43
C VAL A 466 -1.32 -8.98 -16.96
N GLU A 467 -2.53 -8.98 -16.40
CA GLU A 467 -2.78 -9.34 -15.01
C GLU A 467 -3.92 -10.35 -14.97
N TRP A 468 -3.80 -11.31 -14.08
CA TRP A 468 -4.85 -12.28 -13.80
C TRP A 468 -4.91 -12.52 -12.30
N ASN A 469 -6.12 -12.54 -11.75
CA ASN A 469 -6.32 -12.99 -10.38
C ASN A 469 -7.67 -13.68 -10.20
N ARG A 470 -7.70 -14.56 -9.22
CA ARG A 470 -8.91 -15.22 -8.74
C ARG A 470 -9.00 -15.09 -7.24
N TYR A 471 -10.07 -14.52 -6.76
CA TYR A 471 -10.38 -14.49 -5.35
C TYR A 471 -11.61 -15.32 -5.03
N THR A 472 -11.63 -15.89 -3.84
CA THR A 472 -12.63 -16.84 -3.38
C THR A 472 -13.01 -16.52 -1.95
N LEU A 473 -14.26 -16.22 -1.71
CA LEU A 473 -14.85 -16.23 -0.38
C LEU A 473 -15.23 -17.68 -0.08
N TYR A 474 -14.47 -18.34 0.78
CA TYR A 474 -14.64 -19.78 1.05
C TYR A 474 -15.33 -20.10 2.36
N ASP A 475 -15.49 -19.12 3.25
CA ASP A 475 -16.17 -19.29 4.55
C ASP A 475 -16.85 -17.97 4.94
N SER A 476 -18.10 -18.08 5.39
CA SER A 476 -18.92 -16.97 5.85
C SER A 476 -19.90 -17.45 6.93
N GLU A 477 -19.96 -16.72 8.01
CA GLU A 477 -20.85 -17.02 9.15
C GLU A 477 -21.50 -15.73 9.66
N TYR A 478 -22.79 -15.79 9.92
CA TYR A 478 -23.58 -14.74 10.55
C TYR A 478 -24.33 -15.32 11.74
N LEU A 479 -24.15 -14.75 12.92
CA LEU A 479 -24.79 -15.13 14.16
C LEU A 479 -25.54 -13.94 14.76
N GLU A 480 -26.73 -14.20 15.28
CA GLU A 480 -27.46 -13.29 16.16
C GLU A 480 -27.53 -13.90 17.55
N GLY A 481 -27.27 -13.10 18.57
CA GLY A 481 -27.26 -13.57 19.94
C GLY A 481 -27.93 -12.62 20.94
N MET A 482 -28.26 -13.17 22.10
CA MET A 482 -28.81 -12.47 23.24
C MET A 482 -28.10 -12.88 24.55
N ASN A 483 -28.41 -12.20 25.65
CA ASN A 483 -27.85 -12.48 26.97
C ASN A 483 -26.32 -12.50 26.98
N PHE A 484 -25.69 -11.70 26.08
CA PHE A 484 -24.24 -11.54 25.94
C PHE A 484 -23.51 -12.74 25.35
N LYS A 485 -24.09 -13.92 25.20
CA LYS A 485 -23.41 -15.14 24.75
C LYS A 485 -24.30 -16.18 24.10
N GLU A 486 -25.63 -16.10 24.26
CA GLU A 486 -26.56 -17.11 23.76
C GLU A 486 -26.84 -16.86 22.27
N ILE A 487 -26.57 -17.86 21.44
CA ILE A 487 -26.84 -17.79 20.00
C ILE A 487 -28.34 -18.10 19.80
N VAL A 488 -29.06 -17.17 19.19
CA VAL A 488 -30.49 -17.30 18.87
C VAL A 488 -30.68 -17.76 17.43
N ARG A 489 -29.85 -17.25 16.53
CA ARG A 489 -29.86 -17.60 15.10
C ARG A 489 -28.47 -17.81 14.57
N THR A 490 -28.35 -18.79 13.69
CA THR A 490 -27.10 -19.04 12.93
C THR A 490 -27.44 -19.11 11.46
N TRP A 491 -26.70 -18.33 10.67
CA TRP A 491 -26.78 -18.32 9.22
C TRP A 491 -25.39 -18.61 8.67
N ILE A 492 -25.15 -19.83 8.22
CA ILE A 492 -23.89 -20.20 7.58
C ILE A 492 -24.10 -20.05 6.07
N GLU A 493 -23.21 -19.30 5.42
CA GLU A 493 -23.20 -19.09 3.96
C GLU A 493 -24.48 -18.50 3.33
N LYS A 494 -25.48 -18.09 4.14
CA LYS A 494 -26.79 -17.62 3.65
C LYS A 494 -26.96 -16.11 3.67
N ARG A 495 -26.10 -15.38 4.39
CA ARG A 495 -26.17 -13.91 4.48
C ARG A 495 -25.12 -13.23 3.64
N LEU A 496 -23.94 -13.80 3.54
CA LEU A 496 -22.91 -13.43 2.58
C LEU A 496 -22.53 -14.71 1.83
N TYR A 497 -22.99 -14.86 0.59
CA TYR A 497 -22.81 -16.06 -0.20
C TYR A 497 -21.33 -16.32 -0.51
N THR A 498 -20.87 -17.52 -0.24
CA THR A 498 -19.57 -17.99 -0.67
C THR A 498 -19.51 -18.11 -2.21
N GLY A 499 -18.32 -17.92 -2.76
CA GLY A 499 -18.12 -17.96 -4.21
C GLY A 499 -16.78 -17.42 -4.63
N HIS A 500 -16.59 -17.33 -5.93
CA HIS A 500 -15.33 -16.82 -6.49
C HIS A 500 -15.58 -15.88 -7.68
N GLU A 501 -14.63 -14.99 -7.89
CA GLU A 501 -14.59 -14.11 -9.07
C GLU A 501 -13.19 -14.13 -9.68
N MET A 502 -13.10 -13.80 -10.95
CA MET A 502 -11.86 -13.81 -11.72
C MET A 502 -11.75 -12.52 -12.51
N ASN A 503 -10.57 -11.89 -12.44
CA ASN A 503 -10.21 -10.76 -13.28
C ASN A 503 -9.11 -11.19 -14.27
N THR A 504 -9.19 -10.66 -15.49
CA THR A 504 -8.18 -10.81 -16.53
C THR A 504 -8.04 -9.47 -17.23
N ASP A 505 -6.90 -8.87 -17.15
CA ASP A 505 -6.70 -7.48 -17.50
C ASP A 505 -5.47 -7.33 -18.39
N ALA A 506 -5.50 -6.36 -19.30
CA ALA A 506 -4.36 -6.02 -20.15
C ALA A 506 -4.22 -4.49 -20.23
N PHE A 507 -2.99 -4.01 -20.24
CA PHE A 507 -2.72 -2.58 -20.37
C PHE A 507 -1.52 -2.29 -21.26
N LEU A 508 -1.54 -1.09 -21.82
CA LEU A 508 -0.44 -0.51 -22.60
C LEU A 508 -0.28 0.95 -22.21
N GLN A 509 0.97 1.36 -21.98
CA GLN A 509 1.35 2.75 -21.72
C GLN A 509 2.56 3.13 -22.55
N ILE A 510 2.57 4.38 -23.02
CA ILE A 510 3.68 4.98 -23.74
C ILE A 510 4.03 6.30 -23.06
N LYS A 511 5.30 6.47 -22.69
CA LYS A 511 5.89 7.75 -22.28
C LYS A 511 6.89 8.17 -23.35
N HIS A 512 6.66 9.30 -23.98
CA HIS A 512 7.47 9.79 -25.09
C HIS A 512 7.94 11.21 -24.85
N ASN A 513 9.25 11.41 -24.85
CA ASN A 513 9.87 12.73 -24.77
C ASN A 513 9.98 13.30 -26.19
N LEU A 514 9.01 14.15 -26.58
CA LEU A 514 8.93 14.77 -27.90
C LEU A 514 10.11 15.72 -28.16
N HIS A 515 10.52 16.46 -27.11
CA HIS A 515 11.61 17.43 -27.12
C HIS A 515 12.18 17.55 -25.71
N LYS A 516 13.29 18.28 -25.51
CA LYS A 516 13.92 18.47 -24.18
C LYS A 516 12.96 18.87 -23.06
N ASN A 517 11.85 19.55 -23.40
CA ASN A 517 10.94 20.14 -22.42
C ASN A 517 9.52 19.52 -22.45
N TRP A 518 9.19 18.67 -23.42
CA TRP A 518 7.85 18.14 -23.61
C TRP A 518 7.80 16.63 -23.49
N ILE A 519 6.91 16.14 -22.64
CA ILE A 519 6.66 14.71 -22.46
C ILE A 519 5.16 14.44 -22.72
N VAL A 520 4.87 13.43 -23.51
CA VAL A 520 3.54 12.86 -23.68
C VAL A 520 3.49 11.51 -22.99
N ASN A 521 2.45 11.31 -22.17
CA ASN A 521 2.16 10.02 -21.57
C ASN A 521 0.74 9.62 -21.94
N ALA A 522 0.59 8.47 -22.63
CA ALA A 522 -0.69 7.91 -23.01
C ALA A 522 -0.79 6.47 -22.53
N GLY A 523 -1.94 6.08 -22.04
CA GLY A 523 -2.18 4.72 -21.56
C GLY A 523 -3.63 4.28 -21.75
N ILE A 524 -3.82 3.00 -21.87
CA ILE A 524 -5.13 2.35 -21.89
C ILE A 524 -5.06 1.03 -21.16
N ARG A 525 -6.12 0.71 -20.44
CA ARG A 525 -6.31 -0.60 -19.80
C ARG A 525 -7.69 -1.12 -20.16
N TYR A 526 -7.76 -2.41 -20.39
CA TYR A 526 -8.97 -3.18 -20.53
C TYR A 526 -9.06 -4.18 -19.40
N ASP A 527 -10.14 -4.14 -18.63
CA ASP A 527 -10.44 -5.02 -17.51
C ASP A 527 -11.62 -5.91 -17.87
N TYR A 528 -11.44 -7.22 -17.74
CA TYR A 528 -12.49 -8.23 -17.90
C TYR A 528 -12.67 -8.98 -16.58
N LYS A 529 -13.84 -8.85 -15.98
CA LYS A 529 -14.16 -9.51 -14.72
C LYS A 529 -15.34 -10.48 -14.91
N ARG A 530 -15.16 -11.71 -14.49
CA ARG A 530 -16.22 -12.70 -14.36
C ARG A 530 -16.69 -12.73 -12.91
N ARG A 531 -17.90 -12.22 -12.68
CA ARG A 531 -18.52 -12.14 -11.35
C ARG A 531 -19.07 -13.50 -10.91
N SER A 532 -19.32 -13.69 -9.60
CA SER A 532 -19.86 -14.91 -8.98
C SER A 532 -21.21 -15.34 -9.57
N ASN A 533 -22.07 -14.40 -9.94
CA ASN A 533 -23.36 -14.63 -10.62
C ASN A 533 -23.24 -14.93 -12.11
N LYS A 534 -22.03 -15.26 -12.61
CA LYS A 534 -21.68 -15.54 -14.02
C LYS A 534 -21.80 -14.33 -14.97
N ARG A 535 -22.23 -13.15 -14.50
CA ARG A 535 -22.20 -11.93 -15.31
C ARG A 535 -20.76 -11.45 -15.51
N THR A 536 -20.55 -10.71 -16.57
CA THR A 536 -19.25 -10.12 -16.90
C THR A 536 -19.29 -8.61 -16.78
N LEU A 537 -18.22 -8.04 -16.25
CA LEU A 537 -17.94 -6.61 -16.33
C LEU A 537 -16.78 -6.40 -17.29
N GLN A 538 -16.91 -5.42 -18.16
CA GLN A 538 -15.85 -4.97 -19.06
C GLN A 538 -15.67 -3.47 -18.85
N ALA A 539 -14.45 -3.03 -18.63
CA ALA A 539 -14.14 -1.64 -18.40
C ALA A 539 -12.92 -1.19 -19.20
N PHE A 540 -12.99 0.04 -19.76
CA PHE A 540 -11.88 0.69 -20.42
C PHE A 540 -11.47 1.94 -19.65
N SER A 541 -10.18 2.03 -19.34
CA SER A 541 -9.58 3.10 -18.54
C SER A 541 -8.48 3.81 -19.33
N PRO A 542 -8.83 4.79 -20.19
CA PRO A 542 -7.85 5.58 -20.92
C PRO A 542 -7.22 6.66 -20.04
N ARG A 543 -5.97 7.03 -20.36
CA ARG A 543 -5.25 8.18 -19.81
C ARG A 543 -4.44 8.87 -20.88
N LEU A 544 -4.41 10.20 -20.82
CA LEU A 544 -3.56 11.04 -21.66
C LEU A 544 -3.02 12.19 -20.82
N SER A 545 -1.72 12.47 -20.93
CA SER A 545 -1.08 13.57 -20.22
C SER A 545 -0.04 14.24 -21.11
N LEU A 546 -0.01 15.57 -21.07
CA LEU A 546 1.00 16.42 -21.70
C LEU A 546 1.72 17.17 -20.59
N ILE A 547 3.04 17.08 -20.54
CA ILE A 547 3.89 17.66 -19.51
C ILE A 547 4.91 18.59 -20.17
N TYR A 548 5.04 19.80 -19.62
CA TYR A 548 6.05 20.78 -19.99
C TYR A 548 6.99 21.06 -18.81
N LEU A 549 8.29 20.89 -19.03
CA LEU A 549 9.34 21.06 -18.01
C LEU A 549 10.38 22.07 -18.50
N ARG A 550 10.59 23.16 -17.76
CA ARG A 550 11.66 24.12 -18.07
C ARG A 550 12.03 24.97 -16.86
N ASN A 551 13.31 24.98 -16.47
CA ASN A 551 13.87 25.86 -15.46
C ASN A 551 13.06 25.96 -14.16
N GLY A 552 12.72 24.82 -13.56
CA GLY A 552 11.91 24.75 -12.34
C GLY A 552 10.39 24.89 -12.57
N LEU A 553 9.94 25.31 -13.76
CA LEU A 553 8.53 25.33 -14.12
C LEU A 553 8.07 23.97 -14.64
N ASN A 554 7.00 23.46 -14.07
CA ASN A 554 6.34 22.21 -14.45
C ASN A 554 4.85 22.48 -14.70
N ILE A 555 4.39 22.25 -15.93
CA ILE A 555 2.98 22.36 -16.27
C ILE A 555 2.51 21.00 -16.80
N LYS A 556 1.45 20.47 -16.22
CA LYS A 556 0.83 19.19 -16.62
C LYS A 556 -0.63 19.42 -16.97
N ALA A 557 -1.06 18.90 -18.11
CA ALA A 557 -2.48 18.76 -18.43
C ALA A 557 -2.78 17.27 -18.61
N SER A 558 -3.78 16.75 -17.93
CA SER A 558 -4.11 15.33 -17.97
C SER A 558 -5.60 15.06 -18.02
N TYR A 559 -5.96 14.01 -18.74
CA TYR A 559 -7.26 13.36 -18.72
C TYR A 559 -7.07 11.91 -18.29
N SER A 560 -7.94 11.43 -17.42
CA SER A 560 -7.99 10.02 -17.02
C SER A 560 -9.42 9.60 -16.70
N ARG A 561 -9.73 8.36 -17.03
CA ARG A 561 -10.98 7.70 -16.63
C ARG A 561 -10.62 6.49 -15.77
N ALA A 562 -11.28 6.37 -14.62
CA ALA A 562 -11.15 5.24 -13.73
C ALA A 562 -12.52 4.63 -13.44
N PHE A 563 -12.53 3.43 -12.88
CA PHE A 563 -13.74 2.76 -12.45
C PHE A 563 -13.51 2.03 -11.11
N VAL A 564 -14.61 1.79 -10.41
CA VAL A 564 -14.68 0.86 -9.29
C VAL A 564 -15.86 -0.08 -9.51
N ASP A 565 -15.61 -1.37 -9.43
CA ASP A 565 -16.69 -2.36 -9.44
C ASP A 565 -17.34 -2.41 -8.06
N ALA A 566 -18.66 -2.53 -8.01
CA ALA A 566 -19.36 -2.74 -6.76
C ALA A 566 -18.74 -3.92 -5.99
N PRO A 567 -18.40 -3.75 -4.69
CA PRO A 567 -17.78 -4.80 -3.90
C PRO A 567 -18.54 -6.12 -3.94
N TYR A 568 -17.81 -7.23 -3.82
CA TYR A 568 -18.43 -8.56 -3.70
C TYR A 568 -19.46 -8.58 -2.56
N TYR A 569 -19.10 -7.96 -1.43
CA TYR A 569 -19.94 -7.83 -0.24
C TYR A 569 -21.30 -7.21 -0.55
N TYR A 570 -21.36 -6.10 -1.30
CA TYR A 570 -22.63 -5.44 -1.63
C TYR A 570 -23.50 -6.22 -2.63
N ARG A 571 -22.88 -7.03 -3.47
CA ARG A 571 -23.58 -7.80 -4.50
C ARG A 571 -24.12 -9.14 -4.02
N ASN A 572 -23.47 -9.73 -2.99
CA ASN A 572 -23.76 -11.10 -2.54
C ASN A 572 -24.18 -11.16 -1.07
N ASN A 573 -24.67 -10.04 -0.50
CA ASN A 573 -25.10 -9.93 0.89
C ASN A 573 -26.62 -9.84 0.97
N GLU A 574 -27.24 -10.67 1.83
CA GLU A 574 -28.67 -10.67 2.13
C GLU A 574 -28.92 -10.46 3.64
N MET A 575 -28.22 -9.55 4.28
CA MET A 575 -28.50 -9.16 5.66
C MET A 575 -29.77 -8.32 5.73
N ASP A 576 -30.50 -8.37 6.85
CA ASP A 576 -31.78 -7.67 7.04
C ASP A 576 -31.66 -6.14 6.86
N THR A 577 -30.46 -5.59 7.12
CA THR A 577 -30.13 -4.18 6.93
C THR A 577 -29.57 -3.87 5.54
N TYR A 578 -29.35 -4.88 4.68
CA TYR A 578 -28.66 -4.74 3.41
C TYR A 578 -29.21 -5.75 2.41
N SER A 579 -29.99 -5.32 1.48
CA SER A 579 -30.40 -6.19 0.38
C SER A 579 -29.37 -6.09 -0.74
N GLY A 580 -28.65 -7.18 -0.98
CA GLY A 580 -27.62 -7.27 -2.03
C GLY A 580 -28.18 -6.95 -3.40
N GLY A 581 -27.50 -6.07 -4.12
CA GLY A 581 -27.86 -5.72 -5.48
C GLY A 581 -27.06 -6.54 -6.49
N GLU A 582 -27.53 -7.73 -6.91
CA GLU A 582 -26.88 -8.50 -7.96
C GLU A 582 -26.64 -7.71 -9.27
N ASN A 583 -27.41 -6.65 -9.49
CA ASN A 583 -27.41 -5.81 -10.67
C ASN A 583 -26.57 -4.52 -10.52
N LEU A 584 -25.88 -4.33 -9.41
CA LEU A 584 -25.04 -3.15 -9.21
C LEU A 584 -24.02 -2.99 -10.35
N GLN A 585 -24.00 -1.78 -10.91
CA GLN A 585 -23.09 -1.41 -11.97
C GLN A 585 -21.78 -0.90 -11.41
N ALA A 586 -20.75 -0.83 -12.22
CA ALA A 586 -19.51 -0.17 -11.86
C ALA A 586 -19.70 1.35 -11.89
N GLU A 587 -19.07 2.04 -10.94
CA GLU A 587 -18.96 3.49 -10.91
C GLU A 587 -17.76 3.93 -11.74
N TYR A 588 -17.92 5.04 -12.46
CA TYR A 588 -16.86 5.64 -13.27
C TYR A 588 -16.56 7.06 -12.83
N LEU A 589 -15.29 7.42 -12.87
CA LEU A 589 -14.83 8.79 -12.64
C LEU A 589 -13.96 9.24 -13.81
N SER A 590 -14.40 10.29 -14.51
CA SER A 590 -13.59 11.00 -15.51
C SER A 590 -13.02 12.26 -14.87
N SER A 591 -11.70 12.46 -14.98
CA SER A 591 -11.00 13.60 -14.37
C SER A 591 -10.19 14.34 -15.41
N TYR A 592 -10.35 15.66 -15.43
CA TYR A 592 -9.54 16.62 -16.19
C TYR A 592 -8.75 17.44 -15.19
N GLN A 593 -7.43 17.50 -15.35
CA GLN A 593 -6.56 18.17 -14.38
C GLN A 593 -5.54 19.05 -15.09
N VAL A 594 -5.25 20.21 -14.50
CA VAL A 594 -4.14 21.07 -14.88
C VAL A 594 -3.35 21.38 -13.63
N THR A 595 -2.06 21.03 -13.63
CA THR A 595 -1.15 21.33 -12.53
C THR A 595 -0.09 22.30 -13.02
N CYS A 596 0.16 23.36 -12.27
CA CYS A 596 1.27 24.27 -12.47
C CYS A 596 2.10 24.29 -11.19
N ALA A 597 3.35 23.86 -11.29
CA ALA A 597 4.29 23.88 -10.18
C ALA A 597 5.54 24.67 -10.57
N TYR A 598 6.07 25.40 -9.62
CA TYR A 598 7.32 26.15 -9.77
C TYR A 598 8.23 25.93 -8.58
N HIS A 599 9.42 25.43 -8.85
CA HIS A 599 10.48 25.24 -7.88
C HIS A 599 11.54 26.33 -8.03
N HIS A 600 11.72 27.13 -7.00
CA HIS A 600 12.75 28.17 -6.94
C HIS A 600 13.93 27.70 -6.06
N SER A 601 14.94 27.08 -6.68
CA SER A 601 16.10 26.50 -5.98
C SER A 601 16.83 27.46 -5.04
N PRO A 602 17.10 28.75 -5.39
CA PRO A 602 17.85 29.64 -4.51
C PRO A 602 17.19 29.95 -3.17
N SER A 603 15.86 29.94 -3.12
CA SER A 603 15.10 30.25 -1.89
C SER A 603 14.40 29.03 -1.29
N HIS A 604 14.57 27.83 -1.86
CA HIS A 604 13.91 26.58 -1.46
C HIS A 604 12.37 26.75 -1.34
N ILE A 605 11.78 27.49 -2.28
CA ILE A 605 10.33 27.71 -2.33
C ILE A 605 9.73 26.84 -3.43
N ASP A 606 8.76 26.03 -3.05
CA ASP A 606 7.93 25.24 -3.95
C ASP A 606 6.49 25.76 -3.92
N VAL A 607 5.95 26.04 -5.11
CA VAL A 607 4.56 26.45 -5.27
C VAL A 607 3.88 25.50 -6.24
N GLU A 608 2.78 24.89 -5.82
CA GLU A 608 1.96 24.04 -6.70
C GLU A 608 0.51 24.53 -6.67
N CYS A 609 -0.06 24.69 -7.86
CA CYS A 609 -1.49 24.90 -8.09
C CYS A 609 -2.04 23.75 -8.91
N ASN A 610 -3.10 23.11 -8.44
CA ASN A 610 -3.75 22.01 -9.12
C ASN A 610 -5.25 22.30 -9.27
N LEU A 611 -5.70 22.47 -10.52
CA LEU A 611 -7.09 22.60 -10.89
C LEU A 611 -7.59 21.26 -11.43
N PHE A 612 -8.77 20.85 -10.99
CA PHE A 612 -9.37 19.60 -11.45
C PHE A 612 -10.88 19.72 -11.63
N TYR A 613 -11.40 18.99 -12.58
CA TYR A 613 -12.82 18.77 -12.79
C TYR A 613 -13.11 17.28 -12.87
N ASN A 614 -13.92 16.77 -11.95
CA ASN A 614 -14.30 15.37 -11.86
C ASN A 614 -15.76 15.18 -12.24
N ARG A 615 -16.05 14.20 -13.10
CA ARG A 615 -17.39 13.76 -13.46
C ARG A 615 -17.57 12.31 -13.09
N ALA A 616 -18.42 12.04 -12.11
CA ALA A 616 -18.85 10.71 -11.74
C ALA A 616 -20.07 10.26 -12.58
N SER A 617 -20.18 8.96 -12.86
CA SER A 617 -21.31 8.36 -13.60
C SER A 617 -21.52 6.90 -13.20
#